data_4d6d6ef7ecf4dd03c9899a63ce212b5e
#
_entry.id   4d6d6ef7ecf4dd03c9899a63ce212b5e
#
_cell.length_a   1.000
_cell.length_b   1.000
_cell.length_c   1.000
_cell.angle_alpha   90.00
_cell.angle_beta   90.00
_cell.angle_gamma   90.00
#
_symmetry.space_group_name_H-M   'P 1'
#
loop_
_entity.id
_entity.type
_entity.pdbx_description
1 polymer ?
#
loop_
_entity_poly.entity_id
_entity_poly.type
_entity_poly.pdbx_seq_one_letter_code
_entity_poly.pdbx_strand_id
1 'polypeptide(L)'
;MFAGPLDESIIKRARLKGLLDLKIHDLRDWTHDRHRTVDDRPFGGGPGMLLKPEPLFEAIESLRREKTRVILFSPAGRKFDQAIARELAQQEDLLLVTGHYEGFDERVRLALVDDELSIGDYVLTNGALPAMVVVDAVTRLLPGALGDDESSHDESFSAGLLEYPQYTRPADFRGMKVPEILLSGNHAEIEKWRREQARLRTKERRPDLL
;
A
#
# COMPACT_ATOMS: atom_id res chain seq x y z
N MET A 1 3.17 -8.45 -14.43
CA MET A 1 3.65 -8.30 -13.06
C MET A 1 2.49 -8.22 -12.05
N PHE A 2 1.40 -7.55 -12.36
CA PHE A 2 0.24 -7.39 -11.48
C PHE A 2 -0.68 -8.61 -11.40
N ALA A 3 -0.71 -9.47 -12.41
CA ALA A 3 -1.46 -10.72 -12.40
C ALA A 3 -0.97 -11.65 -11.27
N GLY A 4 -1.89 -12.30 -10.60
CA GLY A 4 -1.65 -13.13 -9.42
C GLY A 4 -1.92 -12.37 -8.12
N PRO A 5 -1.03 -11.49 -7.62
CA PRO A 5 -1.23 -10.84 -6.32
C PRO A 5 -2.51 -10.01 -6.22
N LEU A 6 -2.93 -9.35 -7.31
CA LEU A 6 -4.15 -8.53 -7.35
C LEU A 6 -5.42 -9.32 -7.77
N ASP A 7 -5.28 -10.60 -8.05
CA ASP A 7 -6.39 -11.47 -8.48
C ASP A 7 -6.75 -12.55 -7.46
N GLU A 8 -6.21 -12.46 -6.23
CA GLU A 8 -6.44 -13.45 -5.17
C GLU A 8 -6.89 -12.80 -3.85
N SER A 9 -7.37 -13.65 -2.93
CA SER A 9 -7.72 -13.33 -1.54
C SER A 9 -8.70 -12.15 -1.40
N ILE A 10 -8.39 -11.17 -0.55
CA ILE A 10 -9.23 -10.03 -0.20
C ILE A 10 -9.44 -9.11 -1.40
N ILE A 11 -8.39 -8.83 -2.19
CA ILE A 11 -8.47 -7.97 -3.38
C ILE A 11 -9.46 -8.55 -4.39
N LYS A 12 -9.36 -9.84 -4.70
CA LYS A 12 -10.30 -10.55 -5.57
C LYS A 12 -11.75 -10.41 -5.07
N ARG A 13 -11.97 -10.65 -3.77
CA ARG A 13 -13.31 -10.54 -3.17
C ARG A 13 -13.85 -9.12 -3.23
N ALA A 14 -13.02 -8.11 -2.95
CA ALA A 14 -13.41 -6.70 -3.05
C ALA A 14 -13.82 -6.33 -4.48
N ARG A 15 -13.06 -6.78 -5.49
CA ARG A 15 -13.40 -6.59 -6.91
C ARG A 15 -14.70 -7.28 -7.28
N LEU A 16 -14.90 -8.53 -6.87
CA LEU A 16 -16.15 -9.28 -7.14
C LEU A 16 -17.37 -8.67 -6.46
N LYS A 17 -17.20 -8.03 -5.30
CA LYS A 17 -18.26 -7.29 -4.60
C LYS A 17 -18.49 -5.88 -5.16
N GLY A 18 -17.70 -5.42 -6.14
CA GLY A 18 -17.79 -4.06 -6.69
C GLY A 18 -17.28 -2.96 -5.75
N LEU A 19 -16.54 -3.31 -4.69
CA LEU A 19 -15.93 -2.37 -3.75
C LEU A 19 -14.64 -1.75 -4.31
N LEU A 20 -13.99 -2.42 -5.25
CA LEU A 20 -12.77 -2.00 -5.91
C LEU A 20 -12.90 -2.18 -7.42
N ASP A 21 -12.83 -1.10 -8.18
CA ASP A 21 -12.62 -1.10 -9.64
C ASP A 21 -11.13 -0.88 -9.93
N LEU A 22 -10.40 -1.95 -10.21
CA LEU A 22 -8.97 -1.91 -10.48
C LEU A 22 -8.68 -2.15 -11.95
N LYS A 23 -8.06 -1.16 -12.60
CA LYS A 23 -7.62 -1.21 -14.00
C LYS A 23 -6.11 -1.08 -14.08
N ILE A 24 -5.51 -1.89 -14.94
CA ILE A 24 -4.07 -1.87 -15.19
C ILE A 24 -3.88 -1.40 -16.63
N HIS A 25 -3.07 -0.38 -16.80
CA HIS A 25 -2.77 0.23 -18.08
C HIS A 25 -1.30 0.01 -18.46
N ASP A 26 -1.04 -0.26 -19.73
CA ASP A 26 0.33 -0.29 -20.26
C ASP A 26 0.66 1.09 -20.86
N LEU A 27 1.68 1.77 -20.31
CA LEU A 27 2.11 3.08 -20.79
C LEU A 27 2.40 3.10 -22.30
N ARG A 28 2.77 1.96 -22.88
CA ARG A 28 3.03 1.83 -24.31
C ARG A 28 1.77 2.04 -25.18
N ASP A 29 0.58 2.00 -24.61
CA ASP A 29 -0.65 2.26 -25.32
C ASP A 29 -0.82 3.75 -25.69
N TRP A 30 -0.03 4.64 -25.07
CA TRP A 30 0.06 6.08 -25.36
C TRP A 30 1.33 6.47 -26.12
N THR A 31 1.90 5.56 -26.91
CA THR A 31 3.02 5.83 -27.81
C THR A 31 2.56 5.73 -29.26
N HIS A 32 3.10 6.58 -30.12
CA HIS A 32 2.68 6.69 -31.52
C HIS A 32 3.76 6.23 -32.50
N ASP A 33 4.96 5.90 -32.01
CA ASP A 33 6.05 5.36 -32.81
C ASP A 33 5.91 3.84 -33.00
N ARG A 34 6.50 3.32 -34.06
CA ARG A 34 6.47 1.89 -34.42
C ARG A 34 7.01 0.98 -33.30
N HIS A 35 7.95 1.48 -32.51
CA HIS A 35 8.62 0.70 -31.47
C HIS A 35 7.96 0.82 -30.10
N ARG A 36 6.92 1.64 -30.00
CA ARG A 36 6.20 1.90 -28.74
C ARG A 36 7.15 2.34 -27.62
N THR A 37 8.00 3.33 -27.94
CA THR A 37 9.10 3.78 -27.10
C THR A 37 8.61 4.66 -25.96
N VAL A 38 8.84 4.25 -24.71
CA VAL A 38 8.41 4.96 -23.50
C VAL A 38 9.55 5.58 -22.72
N ASP A 39 10.81 5.36 -23.12
CA ASP A 39 12.01 5.76 -22.39
C ASP A 39 13.09 6.32 -23.32
N ASP A 40 13.98 7.16 -22.77
CA ASP A 40 15.12 7.72 -23.50
C ASP A 40 16.27 8.04 -22.52
N ARG A 41 17.42 8.38 -23.06
CA ARG A 41 18.61 8.75 -22.27
C ARG A 41 18.41 10.08 -21.54
N PRO A 42 18.91 10.21 -20.29
CA PRO A 42 18.83 11.47 -19.56
C PRO A 42 19.67 12.56 -20.22
N PHE A 43 19.17 13.79 -20.22
CA PHE A 43 20.00 14.96 -20.51
C PHE A 43 21.12 15.09 -19.49
N GLY A 44 22.27 15.56 -19.92
CA GLY A 44 23.47 15.64 -19.07
C GLY A 44 24.27 14.34 -19.02
N GLY A 45 23.79 13.27 -19.63
CA GLY A 45 24.45 11.95 -19.63
C GLY A 45 24.20 11.17 -18.34
N GLY A 46 24.85 10.02 -18.20
CA GLY A 46 24.72 9.10 -17.09
C GLY A 46 24.23 7.71 -17.55
N PRO A 47 24.28 6.70 -16.66
CA PRO A 47 23.77 5.37 -16.94
C PRO A 47 22.24 5.35 -16.93
N GLY A 48 21.65 4.34 -17.57
CA GLY A 48 20.22 4.06 -17.54
C GLY A 48 19.37 4.92 -18.48
N MET A 49 18.07 4.83 -18.28
CA MET A 49 17.02 5.47 -19.09
C MET A 49 16.03 6.17 -18.18
N LEU A 50 15.30 7.16 -18.69
CA LEU A 50 14.17 7.80 -18.02
C LEU A 50 12.90 7.57 -18.81
N LEU A 51 11.78 7.40 -18.14
CA LEU A 51 10.48 7.42 -18.77
C LEU A 51 10.19 8.80 -19.35
N LYS A 52 9.82 8.83 -20.61
CA LYS A 52 9.58 10.03 -21.41
C LYS A 52 8.33 10.78 -20.91
N PRO A 53 8.32 12.12 -21.01
CA PRO A 53 7.16 12.91 -20.60
C PRO A 53 5.95 12.70 -21.52
N GLU A 54 6.12 12.56 -22.83
CA GLU A 54 5.01 12.54 -23.80
C GLU A 54 3.99 11.42 -23.49
N PRO A 55 4.38 10.13 -23.41
CA PRO A 55 3.41 9.07 -23.13
C PRO A 55 2.82 9.17 -21.71
N LEU A 56 3.59 9.69 -20.73
CA LEU A 56 3.10 9.88 -19.36
C LEU A 56 2.07 11.01 -19.27
N PHE A 57 2.30 12.15 -19.94
CA PHE A 57 1.32 13.24 -20.01
C PHE A 57 0.03 12.76 -20.64
N GLU A 58 0.10 12.14 -21.81
CA GLU A 58 -1.06 11.65 -22.53
C GLU A 58 -1.84 10.60 -21.72
N ALA A 59 -1.15 9.64 -21.10
CA ALA A 59 -1.76 8.64 -20.25
C ALA A 59 -2.48 9.27 -19.04
N ILE A 60 -1.76 10.10 -18.27
CA ILE A 60 -2.31 10.70 -17.06
C ILE A 60 -3.48 11.62 -17.39
N GLU A 61 -3.36 12.50 -18.37
CA GLU A 61 -4.41 13.42 -18.78
C GLU A 61 -5.66 12.69 -19.30
N SER A 62 -5.49 11.59 -20.05
CA SER A 62 -6.60 10.79 -20.56
C SER A 62 -7.33 9.98 -19.49
N LEU A 63 -6.65 9.58 -18.44
CA LEU A 63 -7.18 8.75 -17.34
C LEU A 63 -7.69 9.58 -16.17
N ARG A 64 -7.13 10.79 -15.97
CA ARG A 64 -7.46 11.68 -14.86
C ARG A 64 -8.88 12.22 -14.99
N ARG A 65 -9.63 12.12 -13.91
CA ARG A 65 -10.95 12.72 -13.71
C ARG A 65 -10.87 13.87 -12.72
N GLU A 66 -11.97 14.57 -12.48
CA GLU A 66 -12.02 15.72 -11.56
C GLU A 66 -11.51 15.40 -10.15
N LYS A 67 -11.83 14.20 -9.65
CA LYS A 67 -11.46 13.76 -8.28
C LYS A 67 -10.31 12.75 -8.25
N THR A 68 -9.64 12.52 -9.36
CA THR A 68 -8.51 11.60 -9.41
C THR A 68 -7.30 12.21 -8.69
N ARG A 69 -6.76 11.49 -7.71
CA ARG A 69 -5.47 11.81 -7.11
C ARG A 69 -4.37 11.00 -7.80
N VAL A 70 -3.43 11.68 -8.40
CA VAL A 70 -2.29 11.09 -9.11
C VAL A 70 -1.14 10.85 -8.14
N ILE A 71 -0.75 9.61 -7.94
CA ILE A 71 0.31 9.20 -7.02
C ILE A 71 1.46 8.56 -7.78
N LEU A 72 2.64 9.09 -7.60
CA LEU A 72 3.88 8.57 -8.17
C LEU A 72 4.69 7.82 -7.10
N PHE A 73 5.27 6.69 -7.48
CA PHE A 73 6.14 5.93 -6.58
C PHE A 73 7.62 6.20 -6.86
N SER A 74 8.32 6.70 -5.84
CA SER A 74 9.76 6.90 -5.89
C SER A 74 10.39 6.83 -4.50
N PRO A 75 11.72 6.65 -4.39
CA PRO A 75 12.44 6.75 -3.12
C PRO A 75 12.37 8.14 -2.45
N ALA A 76 12.10 9.20 -3.24
CA ALA A 76 12.02 10.57 -2.76
C ALA A 76 10.66 10.92 -2.12
N GLY A 77 9.64 10.06 -2.29
CA GLY A 77 8.30 10.28 -1.76
C GLY A 77 8.21 10.18 -0.25
N ARG A 78 7.12 10.73 0.30
CA ARG A 78 6.81 10.55 1.73
C ARG A 78 6.60 9.06 2.05
N LYS A 79 7.03 8.64 3.23
CA LYS A 79 7.00 7.23 3.61
C LYS A 79 5.58 6.76 3.86
N PHE A 80 5.14 5.77 3.10
CA PHE A 80 3.82 5.16 3.22
C PHE A 80 3.67 4.44 4.58
N ASP A 81 2.59 4.73 5.27
CA ASP A 81 2.20 4.13 6.54
C ASP A 81 0.67 3.90 6.61
N GLN A 82 0.19 3.41 7.76
CA GLN A 82 -1.22 3.13 7.96
C GLN A 82 -2.10 4.39 7.95
N ALA A 83 -1.56 5.56 8.34
CA ALA A 83 -2.29 6.82 8.30
C ALA A 83 -2.53 7.25 6.84
N ILE A 84 -1.50 7.15 6.01
CA ILE A 84 -1.62 7.41 4.57
C ILE A 84 -2.56 6.40 3.90
N ALA A 85 -2.50 5.11 4.28
CA ALA A 85 -3.43 4.12 3.75
C ALA A 85 -4.89 4.49 4.04
N ARG A 86 -5.22 4.98 5.26
CA ARG A 86 -6.54 5.49 5.61
C ARG A 86 -6.91 6.75 4.83
N GLU A 87 -5.99 7.67 4.65
CA GLU A 87 -6.17 8.87 3.82
C GLU A 87 -6.55 8.49 2.38
N LEU A 88 -5.84 7.53 1.80
CA LEU A 88 -6.09 7.07 0.44
C LEU A 88 -7.39 6.27 0.31
N ALA A 89 -7.78 5.51 1.33
CA ALA A 89 -9.05 4.78 1.34
C ALA A 89 -10.29 5.69 1.32
N GLN A 90 -10.14 6.98 1.62
CA GLN A 90 -11.21 7.98 1.51
C GLN A 90 -11.32 8.62 0.13
N GLN A 91 -10.36 8.36 -0.76
CA GLN A 91 -10.38 8.92 -2.11
C GLN A 91 -11.33 8.15 -3.02
N GLU A 92 -12.03 8.87 -3.88
CA GLU A 92 -12.94 8.25 -4.85
C GLU A 92 -12.19 7.57 -6.01
N ASP A 93 -11.04 8.14 -6.40
CA ASP A 93 -10.28 7.67 -7.56
C ASP A 93 -8.77 7.93 -7.37
N LEU A 94 -7.97 6.89 -7.59
CA LEU A 94 -6.52 6.93 -7.47
C LEU A 94 -5.89 6.50 -8.80
N LEU A 95 -4.99 7.32 -9.33
CA LEU A 95 -4.14 6.96 -10.45
C LEU A 95 -2.72 6.72 -9.97
N LEU A 96 -2.32 5.45 -9.89
CA LEU A 96 -1.01 5.02 -9.41
C LEU A 96 -0.01 4.93 -10.56
N VAL A 97 0.98 5.82 -10.56
CA VAL A 97 2.02 5.89 -11.60
C VAL A 97 3.25 5.13 -11.15
N THR A 98 3.55 4.04 -11.86
CA THR A 98 4.67 3.15 -11.53
C THR A 98 5.83 3.36 -12.49
N GLY A 99 7.01 3.64 -11.95
CA GLY A 99 8.23 3.84 -12.70
C GLY A 99 8.99 2.55 -13.01
N HIS A 100 9.87 2.67 -14.00
CA HIS A 100 10.88 1.70 -14.36
C HIS A 100 12.21 2.45 -14.60
N TYR A 101 13.31 1.72 -14.79
CA TYR A 101 14.62 2.30 -15.08
C TYR A 101 15.10 3.26 -13.95
N GLU A 102 15.68 4.43 -14.34
CA GLU A 102 16.16 5.45 -13.40
C GLU A 102 15.04 6.39 -12.90
N GLY A 103 13.82 6.26 -13.42
CA GLY A 103 12.67 7.06 -13.00
C GLY A 103 11.96 7.76 -14.14
N PHE A 104 11.46 8.95 -13.84
CA PHE A 104 10.58 9.73 -14.69
C PHE A 104 11.24 11.05 -15.10
N ASP A 105 10.84 11.58 -16.24
CA ASP A 105 11.10 12.98 -16.56
C ASP A 105 10.51 13.90 -15.49
N GLU A 106 11.29 14.83 -14.97
CA GLU A 106 10.91 15.69 -13.85
C GLU A 106 9.67 16.55 -14.15
N ARG A 107 9.43 16.88 -15.41
CA ARG A 107 8.26 17.67 -15.84
C ARG A 107 6.95 16.95 -15.52
N VAL A 108 6.91 15.62 -15.55
CA VAL A 108 5.74 14.82 -15.14
C VAL A 108 5.44 15.02 -13.65
N ARG A 109 6.48 14.93 -12.81
CA ARG A 109 6.35 15.14 -11.36
C ARG A 109 5.81 16.52 -11.04
N LEU A 110 6.38 17.56 -11.66
CA LEU A 110 6.03 18.95 -11.39
C LEU A 110 4.64 19.37 -11.88
N ALA A 111 4.18 18.78 -12.99
CA ALA A 111 2.96 19.22 -13.64
C ALA A 111 1.72 18.38 -13.32
N LEU A 112 1.87 17.07 -13.05
CA LEU A 112 0.75 16.14 -13.05
C LEU A 112 0.58 15.35 -11.75
N VAL A 113 1.60 15.28 -10.90
CA VAL A 113 1.59 14.44 -9.71
C VAL A 113 1.05 15.23 -8.51
N ASP A 114 0.04 14.69 -7.84
CA ASP A 114 -0.54 15.28 -6.64
C ASP A 114 0.17 14.80 -5.36
N ASP A 115 0.79 13.61 -5.39
CA ASP A 115 1.48 13.02 -4.26
C ASP A 115 2.58 12.06 -4.70
N GLU A 116 3.62 11.96 -3.91
CA GLU A 116 4.74 11.04 -4.17
C GLU A 116 4.97 10.16 -2.94
N LEU A 117 4.98 8.83 -3.14
CA LEU A 117 5.08 7.86 -2.05
C LEU A 117 6.28 6.94 -2.19
N SER A 118 6.91 6.66 -1.05
CA SER A 118 7.94 5.63 -0.86
C SER A 118 7.43 4.57 0.09
N ILE A 119 7.67 3.29 -0.18
CA ILE A 119 7.34 2.20 0.76
C ILE A 119 8.50 1.85 1.72
N GLY A 120 9.59 2.57 1.68
CA GLY A 120 10.75 2.39 2.57
C GLY A 120 12.06 2.87 1.98
N ASP A 121 13.10 2.90 2.83
CA ASP A 121 14.41 3.43 2.50
C ASP A 121 15.28 2.35 1.82
N TYR A 122 14.84 1.87 0.66
CA TYR A 122 15.52 0.92 -0.20
C TYR A 122 15.07 1.10 -1.66
N VAL A 123 15.92 0.67 -2.59
CA VAL A 123 15.65 0.78 -4.02
C VAL A 123 15.12 -0.54 -4.56
N LEU A 124 14.06 -0.46 -5.35
CA LEU A 124 13.46 -1.59 -6.07
C LEU A 124 13.71 -1.46 -7.57
N THR A 125 13.55 -2.56 -8.29
CA THR A 125 13.74 -2.59 -9.76
C THR A 125 12.68 -1.80 -10.53
N ASN A 126 11.50 -1.55 -9.92
CA ASN A 126 10.39 -0.79 -10.50
C ASN A 126 9.33 -0.42 -9.45
N GLY A 127 8.38 0.44 -9.83
CA GLY A 127 7.29 0.91 -8.99
C GLY A 127 6.08 -0.04 -8.87
N ALA A 128 6.06 -1.19 -9.53
CA ALA A 128 4.90 -2.08 -9.49
C ALA A 128 4.68 -2.72 -8.11
N LEU A 129 5.75 -3.14 -7.43
CA LEU A 129 5.66 -3.68 -6.07
C LEU A 129 5.14 -2.63 -5.07
N PRO A 130 5.68 -1.39 -5.02
CA PRO A 130 5.09 -0.31 -4.23
C PRO A 130 3.60 -0.11 -4.48
N ALA A 131 3.18 -0.07 -5.74
CA ALA A 131 1.76 0.08 -6.09
C ALA A 131 0.91 -1.08 -5.55
N MET A 132 1.39 -2.32 -5.66
CA MET A 132 0.68 -3.48 -5.12
C MET A 132 0.55 -3.44 -3.60
N VAL A 133 1.60 -3.00 -2.87
CA VAL A 133 1.56 -2.80 -1.41
C VAL A 133 0.49 -1.78 -1.04
N VAL A 134 0.44 -0.64 -1.74
CA VAL A 134 -0.56 0.41 -1.49
C VAL A 134 -1.97 -0.09 -1.82
N VAL A 135 -2.16 -0.76 -2.97
CA VAL A 135 -3.47 -1.34 -3.33
C VAL A 135 -3.95 -2.33 -2.28
N ASP A 136 -3.10 -3.23 -1.79
CA ASP A 136 -3.48 -4.19 -0.75
C ASP A 136 -3.86 -3.49 0.55
N ALA A 137 -3.00 -2.60 1.06
CA ALA A 137 -3.22 -1.88 2.30
C ALA A 137 -4.49 -1.00 2.28
N VAL A 138 -4.76 -0.32 1.16
CA VAL A 138 -5.95 0.52 0.98
C VAL A 138 -7.21 -0.33 0.83
N THR A 139 -7.16 -1.42 0.04
CA THR A 139 -8.32 -2.29 -0.19
C THR A 139 -8.88 -2.87 1.11
N ARG A 140 -8.01 -3.26 2.05
CA ARG A 140 -8.43 -3.78 3.36
C ARG A 140 -9.22 -2.79 4.20
N LEU A 141 -9.08 -1.50 3.94
CA LEU A 141 -9.75 -0.41 4.65
C LEU A 141 -11.09 -0.01 4.03
N LEU A 142 -11.43 -0.55 2.86
CA LEU A 142 -12.73 -0.30 2.25
C LEU A 142 -13.84 -1.01 3.04
N PRO A 143 -14.96 -0.33 3.37
CA PRO A 143 -16.06 -0.95 4.09
C PRO A 143 -16.56 -2.23 3.40
N GLY A 144 -16.67 -3.32 4.15
CA GLY A 144 -17.11 -4.63 3.63
C GLY A 144 -16.05 -5.43 2.85
N ALA A 145 -14.82 -4.95 2.72
CA ALA A 145 -13.72 -5.68 2.09
C ALA A 145 -13.25 -6.86 2.96
N LEU A 146 -13.10 -6.64 4.26
CA LEU A 146 -12.84 -7.69 5.24
C LEU A 146 -14.13 -8.45 5.60
N GLY A 147 -14.00 -9.66 6.11
CA GLY A 147 -15.15 -10.47 6.54
C GLY A 147 -15.77 -9.98 7.85
N ASP A 148 -15.00 -9.26 8.65
CA ASP A 148 -15.38 -8.61 9.90
C ASP A 148 -14.71 -7.23 9.92
N ASP A 149 -15.50 -6.18 9.84
CA ASP A 149 -15.01 -4.80 9.82
C ASP A 149 -14.42 -4.39 11.19
N GLU A 150 -14.79 -5.07 12.29
CA GLU A 150 -14.18 -4.85 13.60
C GLU A 150 -12.71 -5.34 13.66
N SER A 151 -12.34 -6.30 12.81
CA SER A 151 -10.96 -6.83 12.80
C SER A 151 -9.90 -5.76 12.46
N SER A 152 -10.27 -4.71 11.71
CA SER A 152 -9.37 -3.60 11.38
C SER A 152 -9.14 -2.62 12.53
N HIS A 153 -9.98 -2.64 13.57
CA HIS A 153 -9.86 -1.72 14.70
C HIS A 153 -8.79 -2.13 15.71
N ASP A 154 -8.57 -3.43 15.90
CA ASP A 154 -7.60 -3.97 16.88
C ASP A 154 -6.24 -4.30 16.28
N GLU A 155 -6.01 -4.01 15.01
CA GLU A 155 -4.73 -4.30 14.33
C GLU A 155 -3.62 -3.31 14.73
N SER A 156 -2.37 -3.74 14.50
CA SER A 156 -1.21 -2.87 14.66
C SER A 156 -1.39 -1.55 13.90
N PHE A 157 -0.97 -0.45 14.52
CA PHE A 157 -1.09 0.93 14.04
C PHE A 157 -2.50 1.53 14.05
N SER A 158 -3.54 0.79 14.45
CA SER A 158 -4.90 1.34 14.53
C SER A 158 -5.03 2.40 15.62
N ALA A 159 -4.46 2.13 16.81
CA ALA A 159 -4.40 3.06 17.93
C ALA A 159 -2.98 3.59 18.19
N GLY A 160 -2.10 3.58 17.18
CA GLY A 160 -0.70 3.97 17.32
C GLY A 160 0.17 2.93 18.04
N LEU A 161 -0.35 1.76 18.34
CA LEU A 161 0.36 0.68 19.03
C LEU A 161 0.50 -0.54 18.12
N LEU A 162 1.43 -1.42 18.46
CA LEU A 162 1.44 -2.78 17.93
C LEU A 162 0.35 -3.61 18.61
N GLU A 163 -0.17 -4.57 17.87
CA GLU A 163 -1.12 -5.54 18.37
C GLU A 163 -0.51 -6.41 19.49
N TYR A 164 -1.36 -6.84 20.43
CA TYR A 164 -1.00 -7.77 21.49
C TYR A 164 -0.66 -9.17 20.94
N PRO A 165 0.04 -10.05 21.70
CA PRO A 165 0.34 -11.41 21.27
C PRO A 165 -0.94 -12.24 21.20
N GLN A 166 -1.15 -12.90 20.07
CA GLN A 166 -2.28 -13.79 19.82
C GLN A 166 -1.91 -15.24 19.98
N TYR A 167 -2.85 -16.05 20.46
CA TYR A 167 -2.69 -17.48 20.70
C TYR A 167 -3.88 -18.24 20.09
N THR A 168 -3.60 -19.45 19.58
CA THR A 168 -4.62 -20.38 19.07
C THR A 168 -4.46 -21.76 19.72
N ARG A 169 -5.36 -22.65 19.45
CA ARG A 169 -5.31 -24.05 19.90
C ARG A 169 -4.10 -24.81 19.36
N PRO A 170 -3.51 -25.74 20.14
CA PRO A 170 -3.90 -26.16 21.48
C PRO A 170 -3.45 -25.21 22.59
N ALA A 171 -4.07 -25.25 23.78
CA ALA A 171 -3.74 -24.41 24.92
C ALA A 171 -2.36 -24.69 25.54
N ASP A 172 -1.82 -25.90 25.34
CA ASP A 172 -0.45 -26.28 25.66
C ASP A 172 0.18 -26.93 24.40
N PHE A 173 1.27 -26.36 23.95
CA PHE A 173 2.06 -26.90 22.87
C PHE A 173 3.52 -27.04 23.29
N ARG A 174 3.98 -28.26 23.49
CA ARG A 174 5.35 -28.59 23.94
C ARG A 174 5.76 -27.89 25.23
N GLY A 175 4.83 -27.78 26.19
CA GLY A 175 5.06 -27.10 27.47
C GLY A 175 4.91 -25.58 27.42
N MET A 176 4.69 -25.00 26.25
CA MET A 176 4.38 -23.58 26.06
C MET A 176 2.88 -23.37 26.20
N LYS A 177 2.46 -22.75 27.27
CA LYS A 177 1.03 -22.56 27.60
C LYS A 177 0.50 -21.21 27.16
N VAL A 178 -0.76 -21.19 26.73
CA VAL A 178 -1.53 -19.95 26.56
C VAL A 178 -1.71 -19.30 27.96
N PRO A 179 -1.57 -17.97 28.07
CA PRO A 179 -1.85 -17.26 29.31
C PRO A 179 -3.23 -17.59 29.87
N GLU A 180 -3.31 -17.94 31.16
CA GLU A 180 -4.57 -18.38 31.81
C GLU A 180 -5.69 -17.36 31.68
N ILE A 181 -5.35 -16.06 31.72
CA ILE A 181 -6.32 -14.98 31.57
C ILE A 181 -7.12 -15.09 30.26
N LEU A 182 -6.48 -15.54 29.16
CA LEU A 182 -7.17 -15.72 27.86
C LEU A 182 -8.12 -16.92 27.84
N LEU A 183 -8.01 -17.82 28.82
CA LEU A 183 -8.86 -19.00 28.99
C LEU A 183 -9.97 -18.77 30.03
N SER A 184 -9.94 -17.63 30.73
CA SER A 184 -10.84 -17.35 31.88
C SER A 184 -12.29 -17.05 31.49
N GLY A 185 -12.54 -16.64 30.26
CA GLY A 185 -13.85 -16.13 29.83
C GLY A 185 -14.22 -14.74 30.39
N ASN A 186 -13.35 -14.10 31.19
CA ASN A 186 -13.58 -12.75 31.72
C ASN A 186 -13.14 -11.70 30.69
N HIS A 187 -14.07 -11.27 29.85
CA HIS A 187 -13.81 -10.34 28.74
C HIS A 187 -13.17 -9.02 29.19
N ALA A 188 -13.57 -8.48 30.36
CA ALA A 188 -13.03 -7.21 30.86
C ALA A 188 -11.54 -7.33 31.22
N GLU A 189 -11.14 -8.41 31.90
CA GLU A 189 -9.74 -8.66 32.25
C GLU A 189 -8.89 -9.07 31.04
N ILE A 190 -9.49 -9.78 30.08
CA ILE A 190 -8.84 -10.10 28.80
C ILE A 190 -8.52 -8.81 28.04
N GLU A 191 -9.45 -7.87 27.95
CA GLU A 191 -9.24 -6.58 27.28
C GLU A 191 -8.17 -5.73 27.97
N LYS A 192 -8.17 -5.71 29.30
CA LYS A 192 -7.12 -5.03 30.08
C LYS A 192 -5.74 -5.64 29.79
N TRP A 193 -5.64 -6.96 29.80
CA TRP A 193 -4.42 -7.69 29.49
C TRP A 193 -3.94 -7.40 28.07
N ARG A 194 -4.83 -7.43 27.08
CA ARG A 194 -4.51 -7.14 25.68
C ARG A 194 -3.91 -5.74 25.52
N ARG A 195 -4.52 -4.73 26.11
CA ARG A 195 -4.01 -3.34 26.07
C ARG A 195 -2.65 -3.21 26.73
N GLU A 196 -2.43 -3.86 27.84
CA GLU A 196 -1.15 -3.88 28.54
C GLU A 196 -0.06 -4.56 27.69
N GLN A 197 -0.36 -5.73 27.12
CA GLN A 197 0.57 -6.43 26.23
C GLN A 197 0.89 -5.66 24.95
N ALA A 198 -0.08 -5.02 24.34
CA ALA A 198 0.13 -4.15 23.18
C ALA A 198 1.11 -3.03 23.52
N ARG A 199 0.93 -2.36 24.67
CA ARG A 199 1.81 -1.28 25.12
C ARG A 199 3.24 -1.77 25.43
N LEU A 200 3.37 -2.89 26.13
CA LEU A 200 4.68 -3.48 26.45
C LEU A 200 5.42 -3.88 25.17
N ARG A 201 4.74 -4.54 24.25
CA ARG A 201 5.29 -4.96 22.96
C ARG A 201 5.71 -3.78 22.11
N THR A 202 4.91 -2.71 22.11
CA THR A 202 5.26 -1.48 21.39
C THR A 202 6.50 -0.83 21.97
N LYS A 203 6.57 -0.70 23.30
CA LYS A 203 7.73 -0.15 23.99
C LYS A 203 9.02 -0.92 23.69
N GLU A 204 8.93 -2.24 23.61
CA GLU A 204 10.07 -3.11 23.33
C GLU A 204 10.52 -3.07 21.87
N ARG A 205 9.57 -3.13 20.92
CA ARG A 205 9.87 -3.38 19.52
C ARG A 205 9.78 -2.16 18.61
N ARG A 206 8.94 -1.22 18.99
CA ARG A 206 8.68 0.00 18.21
C ARG A 206 8.49 1.20 19.15
N PRO A 207 9.56 1.55 19.93
CA PRO A 207 9.52 2.69 20.86
C PRO A 207 9.25 4.03 20.15
N ASP A 208 9.49 4.08 18.86
CA ASP A 208 9.20 5.24 17.99
C ASP A 208 7.70 5.52 17.82
N LEU A 209 6.82 4.63 18.22
CA LEU A 209 5.36 4.81 18.17
C LEU A 209 4.77 5.35 19.49
N LEU A 210 5.60 5.53 20.54
CA LEU A 210 5.20 6.03 21.87
C LEU A 210 5.64 7.52 22.06
#